data_c9c80a308760f6307def40e13be2881a
#
_entry.id   c9c80a308760f6307def40e13be2881a
#
_cell.length_a   1.000
_cell.length_b   1.000
_cell.length_c   1.000
_cell.angle_alpha   90.00
_cell.angle_beta   90.00
_cell.angle_gamma   90.00
#
_symmetry.space_group_name_H-M   'P 1'
#
loop_
_entity.id
_entity.type
_entity.pdbx_description
1 polymer ?
#
loop_
_entity_poly.entity_id
_entity_poly.type
_entity_poly.pdbx_seq_one_letter_code
_entity_poly.pdbx_strand_id
1 'polypeptide(L)'
;MMDQKRAGATTNERCDSPMRPRSINIFLLDGDPDGIRIAQISMSTIQAIAFRKLQMKQVRGTFPELARPGVYMLLGFDETQPDRLLAYIGESECVADRLQYHAGNDKGKGGKPFWVETIAMVSKDENLTKSHARYVEARLIADAGLNPRWQLQNTQKAGEEGKLPLPDRAAMEEFIDQTKTLVGALGCDLFKVVSGDISSLPQSTTPAPSWAESVQFEFRGQGFAGQMSITPSGEIVVNKGSRARLKTTPTIPKGTVALRADLVTSGILLEQQDALVFTSDYMFPSVSSAAAVVTGASANGRVSWRLPDGRTYAEWEEGQNASPIPIEDEELTGGAI
;
A
#
# COMPACT_ATOMS: atom_id res chain seq x y z
N MET A 1 35.76 -32.08 -45.49
CA MET A 1 35.10 -32.70 -44.34
C MET A 1 35.19 -31.66 -43.24
N MET A 2 34.19 -30.75 -43.18
CA MET A 2 34.14 -29.66 -42.20
C MET A 2 32.81 -29.77 -41.49
N ASP A 3 32.92 -30.04 -40.22
CA ASP A 3 31.81 -30.24 -39.28
C ASP A 3 31.33 -28.87 -38.76
N GLN A 4 30.15 -28.44 -39.15
CA GLN A 4 29.54 -27.22 -38.65
C GLN A 4 28.67 -27.55 -37.42
N LYS A 5 29.20 -27.28 -36.24
CA LYS A 5 28.44 -27.18 -35.00
C LYS A 5 27.46 -26.02 -35.08
N ARG A 6 26.17 -26.32 -35.22
CA ARG A 6 25.08 -25.37 -34.98
C ARG A 6 24.90 -25.16 -33.49
N ALA A 7 25.25 -23.93 -33.05
CA ALA A 7 24.85 -23.43 -31.75
C ALA A 7 23.33 -23.11 -31.77
N GLY A 8 22.56 -23.87 -31.02
CA GLY A 8 21.14 -23.58 -30.78
C GLY A 8 21.02 -22.41 -29.82
N ALA A 9 20.67 -21.24 -30.33
CA ALA A 9 20.18 -20.13 -29.53
C ALA A 9 18.74 -20.43 -29.13
N THR A 10 18.53 -20.74 -27.86
CA THR A 10 17.18 -20.76 -27.26
C THR A 10 16.71 -19.32 -27.10
N THR A 11 16.04 -18.80 -28.10
CA THR A 11 15.24 -17.59 -27.99
C THR A 11 14.08 -17.92 -27.05
N ASN A 12 14.11 -17.31 -25.88
CA ASN A 12 13.02 -17.30 -24.92
C ASN A 12 11.95 -16.36 -25.50
N GLU A 13 11.15 -16.83 -26.45
CA GLU A 13 9.99 -16.13 -26.96
C GLU A 13 8.96 -16.04 -25.82
N ARG A 14 8.92 -14.87 -25.17
CA ARG A 14 7.76 -14.50 -24.36
C ARG A 14 6.57 -14.49 -25.31
N CYS A 15 5.65 -15.40 -25.07
CA CYS A 15 4.36 -15.43 -25.75
C CYS A 15 3.58 -14.19 -25.28
N ASP A 16 3.71 -13.07 -25.99
CA ASP A 16 2.84 -11.92 -25.81
C ASP A 16 1.44 -12.35 -26.30
N SER A 17 0.65 -12.88 -25.39
CA SER A 17 -0.77 -13.13 -25.65
C SER A 17 -1.41 -11.79 -26.04
N PRO A 18 -2.13 -11.70 -27.17
CA PRO A 18 -2.76 -10.47 -27.59
C PRO A 18 -3.68 -9.96 -26.48
N MET A 19 -3.46 -8.71 -26.03
CA MET A 19 -4.30 -8.08 -25.01
C MET A 19 -5.76 -8.07 -25.50
N ARG A 20 -6.62 -8.79 -24.79
CA ARG A 20 -8.06 -8.84 -25.09
C ARG A 20 -8.77 -7.68 -24.39
N PRO A 21 -9.73 -7.00 -25.04
CA PRO A 21 -10.58 -6.03 -24.35
C PRO A 21 -11.27 -6.68 -23.14
N ARG A 22 -11.22 -5.99 -22.00
CA ARG A 22 -11.83 -6.46 -20.73
C ARG A 22 -12.66 -5.34 -20.12
N SER A 23 -13.83 -5.66 -19.61
CA SER A 23 -14.64 -4.74 -18.81
C SER A 23 -14.29 -4.90 -17.35
N ILE A 24 -13.93 -3.82 -16.68
CA ILE A 24 -13.58 -3.79 -15.26
C ILE A 24 -14.62 -2.95 -14.54
N ASN A 25 -15.20 -3.50 -13.47
CA ASN A 25 -16.08 -2.77 -12.55
C ASN A 25 -15.30 -2.46 -11.29
N ILE A 26 -15.31 -1.20 -10.89
CA ILE A 26 -14.76 -0.76 -9.59
C ILE A 26 -15.92 -0.27 -8.75
N PHE A 27 -16.12 -0.92 -7.62
CA PHE A 27 -17.13 -0.55 -6.62
C PHE A 27 -16.43 0.18 -5.47
N LEU A 28 -16.93 1.36 -5.13
CA LEU A 28 -16.46 2.19 -4.02
C LEU A 28 -17.40 1.96 -2.84
N LEU A 29 -16.90 1.32 -1.77
CA LEU A 29 -17.74 0.92 -0.63
C LEU A 29 -18.42 2.14 0.03
N ASP A 30 -17.66 3.20 0.22
CA ASP A 30 -18.09 4.43 0.87
C ASP A 30 -18.33 5.58 -0.14
N GLY A 31 -18.30 5.29 -1.45
CA GLY A 31 -18.39 6.29 -2.53
C GLY A 31 -17.14 7.14 -2.68
N ASP A 32 -16.10 6.89 -1.90
CA ASP A 32 -14.82 7.58 -1.92
C ASP A 32 -13.80 6.82 -2.79
N PRO A 33 -13.21 7.45 -3.82
CA PRO A 33 -12.17 6.84 -4.66
C PRO A 33 -10.92 6.41 -3.89
N ASP A 34 -10.60 7.05 -2.77
CA ASP A 34 -9.44 6.76 -1.92
C ASP A 34 -9.78 5.83 -0.75
N GLY A 35 -11.05 5.46 -0.60
CA GLY A 35 -11.57 4.53 0.39
C GLY A 35 -11.37 3.06 0.02
N ILE A 36 -12.25 2.20 0.53
CA ILE A 36 -12.25 0.77 0.21
C ILE A 36 -12.82 0.55 -1.19
N ARG A 37 -12.02 -0.06 -2.07
CA ARG A 37 -12.34 -0.28 -3.48
C ARG A 37 -12.33 -1.77 -3.80
N ILE A 38 -13.34 -2.23 -4.52
CA ILE A 38 -13.43 -3.60 -5.02
C ILE A 38 -13.37 -3.54 -6.54
N ALA A 39 -12.33 -4.10 -7.14
CA ALA A 39 -12.21 -4.18 -8.58
C ALA A 39 -12.39 -5.64 -9.05
N GLN A 40 -13.15 -5.82 -10.11
CA GLN A 40 -13.40 -7.13 -10.71
C GLN A 40 -13.57 -7.04 -12.22
N ILE A 41 -13.09 -8.08 -12.92
CA ILE A 41 -13.35 -8.24 -14.34
C ILE A 41 -14.74 -8.89 -14.50
N SER A 42 -15.52 -8.39 -15.44
CA SER A 42 -16.84 -8.97 -15.75
C SER A 42 -16.71 -10.47 -16.10
N MET A 43 -17.59 -11.27 -15.55
CA MET A 43 -17.64 -12.75 -15.74
C MET A 43 -16.42 -13.49 -15.14
N SER A 44 -15.58 -12.85 -14.34
CA SER A 44 -14.49 -13.48 -13.58
C SER A 44 -14.89 -13.74 -12.13
N THR A 45 -14.33 -14.80 -11.55
CA THR A 45 -14.42 -15.08 -10.11
C THR A 45 -13.38 -14.33 -9.30
N ILE A 46 -12.38 -13.75 -9.95
CA ILE A 46 -11.29 -13.05 -9.31
C ILE A 46 -11.72 -11.63 -8.95
N GLN A 47 -11.42 -11.23 -7.74
CA GLN A 47 -11.62 -9.85 -7.28
C GLN A 47 -10.39 -9.31 -6.55
N ALA A 48 -10.15 -8.02 -6.72
CA ALA A 48 -9.18 -7.26 -5.97
C ALA A 48 -9.91 -6.40 -4.94
N ILE A 49 -9.45 -6.41 -3.69
CA ILE A 49 -9.94 -5.54 -2.62
C ILE A 49 -8.78 -4.63 -2.22
N ALA A 50 -8.91 -3.33 -2.51
CA ALA A 50 -7.92 -2.32 -2.16
C ALA A 50 -8.41 -1.49 -0.98
N PHE A 51 -7.54 -1.26 0.01
CA PHE A 51 -7.85 -0.51 1.21
C PHE A 51 -6.59 -0.04 1.94
N ARG A 52 -6.70 0.99 2.75
CA ARG A 52 -5.61 1.46 3.61
C ARG A 52 -5.49 0.62 4.88
N LYS A 53 -4.29 0.52 5.45
CA LYS A 53 -4.01 -0.24 6.68
C LYS A 53 -4.99 0.11 7.81
N LEU A 54 -5.35 1.38 7.96
CA LEU A 54 -6.28 1.87 8.99
C LEU A 54 -7.72 1.33 8.84
N GLN A 55 -8.09 0.87 7.64
CA GLN A 55 -9.42 0.32 7.34
C GLN A 55 -9.50 -1.21 7.58
N MET A 56 -8.41 -1.82 8.07
CA MET A 56 -8.30 -3.28 8.24
C MET A 56 -9.45 -3.88 9.03
N LYS A 57 -9.88 -3.21 10.13
CA LYS A 57 -10.99 -3.67 10.98
C LYS A 57 -12.32 -3.71 10.22
N GLN A 58 -12.62 -2.66 9.46
CA GLN A 58 -13.84 -2.57 8.64
C GLN A 58 -13.83 -3.64 7.55
N VAL A 59 -12.72 -3.78 6.84
CA VAL A 59 -12.54 -4.73 5.75
C VAL A 59 -12.74 -6.17 6.24
N ARG A 60 -12.17 -6.53 7.39
CA ARG A 60 -12.33 -7.88 7.98
C ARG A 60 -13.80 -8.20 8.29
N GLY A 61 -14.58 -7.23 8.75
CA GLY A 61 -16.01 -7.41 9.05
C GLY A 61 -16.91 -7.44 7.81
N THR A 62 -16.44 -6.87 6.69
CA THR A 62 -17.27 -6.68 5.49
C THR A 62 -17.04 -7.76 4.44
N PHE A 63 -15.81 -8.31 4.31
CA PHE A 63 -15.42 -9.21 3.23
C PHE A 63 -15.07 -10.61 3.73
N PRO A 64 -16.05 -11.54 3.80
CA PRO A 64 -15.81 -12.92 4.22
C PRO A 64 -14.85 -13.67 3.27
N GLU A 65 -14.71 -13.23 2.01
CA GLU A 65 -13.78 -13.82 1.04
C GLU A 65 -12.32 -13.72 1.48
N LEU A 66 -11.98 -12.75 2.32
CA LEU A 66 -10.63 -12.62 2.88
C LEU A 66 -10.28 -13.71 3.91
N ALA A 67 -11.26 -14.48 4.39
CA ALA A 67 -11.02 -15.67 5.20
C ALA A 67 -10.56 -16.89 4.36
N ARG A 68 -10.44 -16.74 3.04
CA ARG A 68 -10.05 -17.79 2.09
C ARG A 68 -8.61 -17.63 1.61
N PRO A 69 -8.06 -18.64 0.91
CA PRO A 69 -6.75 -18.54 0.27
C PRO A 69 -6.69 -17.38 -0.73
N GLY A 70 -5.56 -16.69 -0.75
CA GLY A 70 -5.33 -15.57 -1.65
C GLY A 70 -3.91 -15.03 -1.59
N VAL A 71 -3.64 -14.05 -2.43
CA VAL A 71 -2.39 -13.29 -2.42
C VAL A 71 -2.69 -11.83 -2.09
N TYR A 72 -1.73 -11.16 -1.49
CA TYR A 72 -1.89 -9.76 -1.13
C TYR A 72 -0.59 -8.99 -1.36
N MET A 73 -0.74 -7.71 -1.63
CA MET A 73 0.34 -6.75 -1.79
C MET A 73 0.22 -5.69 -0.71
N LEU A 74 1.28 -5.50 0.06
CA LEU A 74 1.42 -4.40 1.02
C LEU A 74 2.29 -3.34 0.36
N LEU A 75 1.74 -2.16 0.21
CA LEU A 75 2.35 -1.05 -0.51
C LEU A 75 2.60 0.11 0.45
N GLY A 76 3.69 0.82 0.25
CA GLY A 76 4.00 1.99 1.07
C GLY A 76 5.36 2.59 0.76
N PHE A 77 5.96 3.24 1.76
CA PHE A 77 7.16 4.04 1.61
C PHE A 77 8.19 3.69 2.68
N ASP A 78 9.46 3.92 2.38
CA ASP A 78 10.52 3.84 3.38
C ASP A 78 10.37 4.99 4.37
N GLU A 79 10.31 4.69 5.68
CA GLU A 79 10.17 5.73 6.73
C GLU A 79 11.35 6.71 6.75
N THR A 80 12.53 6.24 6.31
CA THR A 80 13.75 7.06 6.27
C THR A 80 13.97 7.74 4.91
N GLN A 81 13.35 7.21 3.85
CA GLN A 81 13.44 7.70 2.48
C GLN A 81 12.04 7.72 1.84
N PRO A 82 11.22 8.74 2.12
CA PRO A 82 9.81 8.78 1.69
C PRO A 82 9.57 8.67 0.18
N ASP A 83 10.59 8.95 -0.63
CA ASP A 83 10.53 8.84 -2.10
C ASP A 83 10.68 7.40 -2.59
N ARG A 84 11.04 6.48 -1.68
CA ARG A 84 11.31 5.10 -2.01
C ARG A 84 10.07 4.26 -1.83
N LEU A 85 9.48 3.80 -2.94
CA LEU A 85 8.33 2.93 -2.92
C LEU A 85 8.73 1.52 -2.46
N LEU A 86 8.01 1.00 -1.47
CA LEU A 86 8.23 -0.34 -0.94
C LEU A 86 7.00 -1.21 -1.20
N ALA A 87 7.23 -2.47 -1.60
CA ALA A 87 6.19 -3.46 -1.76
C ALA A 87 6.57 -4.78 -1.10
N TYR A 88 5.60 -5.45 -0.53
CA TYR A 88 5.70 -6.83 -0.08
C TYR A 88 4.54 -7.61 -0.67
N ILE A 89 4.82 -8.74 -1.29
CA ILE A 89 3.82 -9.66 -1.83
C ILE A 89 3.80 -10.90 -0.93
N GLY A 90 2.62 -11.37 -0.56
CA GLY A 90 2.49 -12.55 0.29
C GLY A 90 1.27 -13.37 -0.07
N GLU A 91 1.29 -14.64 0.32
CA GLU A 91 0.16 -15.59 0.23
C GLU A 91 -0.34 -15.97 1.63
N SER A 92 -1.58 -16.39 1.72
CA SER A 92 -2.13 -16.99 2.93
C SER A 92 -3.32 -17.88 2.62
N GLU A 93 -3.57 -18.89 3.47
CA GLU A 93 -4.82 -19.66 3.48
C GLU A 93 -5.99 -18.85 4.04
N CYS A 94 -5.71 -17.86 4.90
CA CYS A 94 -6.63 -16.86 5.40
C CYS A 94 -5.95 -15.50 5.29
N VAL A 95 -6.32 -14.74 4.26
CA VAL A 95 -5.70 -13.43 3.99
C VAL A 95 -5.94 -12.46 5.14
N ALA A 96 -7.17 -12.42 5.69
CA ALA A 96 -7.53 -11.53 6.78
C ALA A 96 -6.65 -11.72 8.02
N ASP A 97 -6.41 -12.97 8.43
CA ASP A 97 -5.58 -13.26 9.61
C ASP A 97 -4.11 -12.91 9.37
N ARG A 98 -3.62 -13.14 8.15
CA ARG A 98 -2.24 -12.81 7.81
C ARG A 98 -2.02 -11.30 7.79
N LEU A 99 -2.96 -10.55 7.26
CA LEU A 99 -2.93 -9.09 7.27
C LEU A 99 -3.00 -8.55 8.71
N GLN A 100 -3.87 -9.12 9.56
CA GLN A 100 -3.93 -8.78 10.98
C GLN A 100 -2.60 -9.05 11.71
N TYR A 101 -1.96 -10.18 11.40
CA TYR A 101 -0.63 -10.50 11.93
C TYR A 101 0.41 -9.44 11.54
N HIS A 102 0.40 -8.97 10.28
CA HIS A 102 1.30 -7.90 9.84
C HIS A 102 1.00 -6.56 10.52
N ALA A 103 -0.28 -6.25 10.76
CA ALA A 103 -0.69 -5.01 11.42
C ALA A 103 -0.32 -4.97 12.91
N GLY A 104 -0.43 -6.11 13.61
CA GLY A 104 -0.19 -6.20 15.06
C GLY A 104 1.28 -6.33 15.48
N ASN A 105 2.20 -6.58 14.55
CA ASN A 105 3.60 -6.92 14.84
C ASN A 105 4.60 -5.89 14.32
N ASP A 106 4.27 -4.62 14.29
CA ASP A 106 5.19 -3.57 13.77
C ASP A 106 6.55 -3.55 14.49
N LYS A 107 6.61 -4.01 15.74
CA LYS A 107 7.85 -4.14 16.55
C LYS A 107 8.48 -5.54 16.51
N GLY A 108 7.85 -6.53 15.85
CA GLY A 108 8.27 -7.93 15.82
C GLY A 108 8.78 -8.40 14.47
N LYS A 109 9.25 -9.67 14.42
CA LYS A 109 9.77 -10.30 13.17
C LYS A 109 8.76 -10.47 12.04
N GLY A 110 7.56 -9.94 12.11
CA GLY A 110 6.51 -10.09 11.08
C GLY A 110 5.88 -8.80 10.65
N GLY A 111 6.11 -7.71 11.38
CA GLY A 111 5.54 -6.42 11.08
C GLY A 111 6.06 -5.80 9.80
N LYS A 112 5.25 -4.94 9.21
CA LYS A 112 5.55 -4.21 7.99
C LYS A 112 5.28 -2.71 8.23
N PRO A 113 6.21 -1.99 8.91
CA PRO A 113 6.00 -0.60 9.30
C PRO A 113 5.79 0.34 8.10
N PHE A 114 6.35 0.02 6.94
CA PHE A 114 6.19 0.78 5.71
C PHE A 114 4.77 0.70 5.11
N TRP A 115 3.95 -0.26 5.55
CA TRP A 115 2.66 -0.58 4.96
C TRP A 115 1.64 0.56 5.16
N VAL A 116 1.12 1.07 4.07
CA VAL A 116 0.07 2.12 4.00
C VAL A 116 -1.19 1.57 3.33
N GLU A 117 -1.04 0.91 2.17
CA GLU A 117 -2.13 0.40 1.35
C GLU A 117 -1.99 -1.09 1.09
N THR A 118 -3.12 -1.77 0.97
CA THR A 118 -3.22 -3.20 0.62
C THR A 118 -4.01 -3.36 -0.65
N ILE A 119 -3.57 -4.29 -1.52
CA ILE A 119 -4.40 -4.87 -2.56
C ILE A 119 -4.42 -6.37 -2.32
N ALA A 120 -5.58 -6.91 -1.92
CA ALA A 120 -5.78 -8.33 -1.71
C ALA A 120 -6.49 -8.95 -2.91
N MET A 121 -5.95 -10.04 -3.43
CA MET A 121 -6.51 -10.82 -4.55
C MET A 121 -7.08 -12.11 -4.02
N VAL A 122 -8.38 -12.29 -4.16
CA VAL A 122 -9.11 -13.47 -3.70
C VAL A 122 -10.05 -13.97 -4.78
N SER A 123 -10.52 -15.20 -4.63
CA SER A 123 -11.58 -15.75 -5.49
C SER A 123 -12.93 -15.67 -4.75
N LYS A 124 -14.00 -15.36 -5.50
CA LYS A 124 -15.38 -15.42 -4.99
C LYS A 124 -15.84 -16.86 -4.75
N ASP A 125 -15.23 -17.80 -5.46
CA ASP A 125 -15.43 -19.23 -5.28
C ASP A 125 -14.33 -19.84 -4.38
N GLU A 126 -14.42 -21.15 -4.13
CA GLU A 126 -13.49 -21.89 -3.27
C GLU A 126 -12.39 -22.62 -4.06
N ASN A 127 -12.22 -22.31 -5.34
CA ASN A 127 -11.29 -23.04 -6.22
C ASN A 127 -9.83 -22.64 -6.01
N LEU A 128 -9.56 -21.48 -5.41
CA LEU A 128 -8.19 -21.03 -5.11
C LEU A 128 -7.65 -21.78 -3.87
N THR A 129 -6.65 -22.61 -4.06
CA THR A 129 -6.00 -23.37 -2.98
C THR A 129 -4.72 -22.66 -2.52
N LYS A 130 -4.16 -23.09 -1.37
CA LYS A 130 -2.84 -22.62 -0.89
C LYS A 130 -1.74 -22.84 -1.92
N SER A 131 -1.74 -24.00 -2.61
CA SER A 131 -0.74 -24.31 -3.63
C SER A 131 -0.83 -23.35 -4.82
N HIS A 132 -2.06 -22.98 -5.21
CA HIS A 132 -2.32 -21.97 -6.23
C HIS A 132 -1.81 -20.60 -5.78
N ALA A 133 -2.17 -20.15 -4.56
CA ALA A 133 -1.75 -18.85 -4.01
C ALA A 133 -0.21 -18.75 -3.93
N ARG A 134 0.47 -19.83 -3.51
CA ARG A 134 1.93 -19.89 -3.45
C ARG A 134 2.59 -19.77 -4.82
N TYR A 135 2.03 -20.46 -5.84
CA TYR A 135 2.50 -20.31 -7.22
C TYR A 135 2.36 -18.88 -7.73
N VAL A 136 1.17 -18.28 -7.51
CA VAL A 136 0.87 -16.90 -7.90
C VAL A 136 1.79 -15.91 -7.20
N GLU A 137 2.02 -16.06 -5.89
CA GLU A 137 2.95 -15.24 -5.11
C GLU A 137 4.35 -15.23 -5.74
N ALA A 138 4.92 -16.41 -6.00
CA ALA A 138 6.27 -16.53 -6.55
C ALA A 138 6.40 -15.85 -7.92
N ARG A 139 5.39 -16.00 -8.79
CA ARG A 139 5.34 -15.37 -10.11
C ARG A 139 5.19 -13.85 -10.02
N LEU A 140 4.30 -13.36 -9.14
CA LEU A 140 4.11 -11.91 -8.93
C LEU A 140 5.35 -11.24 -8.33
N ILE A 141 6.08 -11.91 -7.43
CA ILE A 141 7.37 -11.42 -6.91
C ILE A 141 8.39 -11.28 -8.05
N ALA A 142 8.49 -12.27 -8.92
CA ALA A 142 9.40 -12.22 -10.07
C ALA A 142 9.06 -11.05 -11.01
N ASP A 143 7.78 -10.86 -11.32
CA ASP A 143 7.31 -9.80 -12.22
C ASP A 143 7.48 -8.40 -11.60
N ALA A 144 7.15 -8.24 -10.31
CA ALA A 144 7.32 -6.96 -9.59
C ALA A 144 8.81 -6.57 -9.48
N GLY A 145 9.71 -7.56 -9.38
CA GLY A 145 11.16 -7.33 -9.37
C GLY A 145 11.72 -6.72 -10.64
N LEU A 146 10.96 -6.70 -11.74
CA LEU A 146 11.35 -6.06 -13.00
C LEU A 146 11.09 -4.54 -12.99
N ASN A 147 10.34 -4.03 -12.03
CA ASN A 147 10.05 -2.61 -11.92
C ASN A 147 11.03 -1.91 -10.97
N PRO A 148 11.97 -1.09 -11.47
CA PRO A 148 13.02 -0.46 -10.65
C PRO A 148 12.49 0.63 -9.71
N ARG A 149 11.24 1.10 -9.89
CA ARG A 149 10.60 2.09 -9.01
C ARG A 149 10.22 1.52 -7.64
N TRP A 150 10.01 0.20 -7.57
CA TRP A 150 9.58 -0.49 -6.38
C TRP A 150 10.70 -1.34 -5.80
N GLN A 151 10.95 -1.21 -4.50
CA GLN A 151 11.83 -2.12 -3.79
C GLN A 151 10.98 -3.17 -3.07
N LEU A 152 11.17 -4.43 -3.46
CA LEU A 152 10.52 -5.54 -2.79
C LEU A 152 11.14 -5.81 -1.42
N GLN A 153 10.30 -6.00 -0.42
CA GLN A 153 10.64 -6.37 0.95
C GLN A 153 10.57 -7.88 1.18
N ASN A 154 10.42 -8.65 0.11
CA ASN A 154 10.44 -10.10 0.16
C ASN A 154 11.88 -10.59 0.36
N THR A 155 12.11 -11.39 1.42
CA THR A 155 13.42 -11.99 1.72
C THR A 155 13.64 -13.33 0.99
N GLN A 156 12.56 -13.98 0.55
CA GLN A 156 12.65 -15.21 -0.22
C GLN A 156 12.97 -14.89 -1.68
N LYS A 157 13.95 -15.60 -2.24
CA LYS A 157 14.23 -15.53 -3.66
C LYS A 157 13.03 -16.10 -4.42
N ALA A 158 12.56 -15.39 -5.44
CA ALA A 158 11.67 -15.96 -6.44
C ALA A 158 12.31 -17.26 -6.97
N GLY A 159 11.69 -18.42 -6.77
CA GLY A 159 12.33 -19.62 -7.28
C GLY A 159 11.81 -20.96 -6.79
N GLU A 160 11.02 -21.02 -5.74
CA GLU A 160 10.29 -22.25 -5.43
C GLU A 160 8.84 -22.14 -5.93
N GLU A 161 8.69 -22.07 -7.24
CA GLU A 161 7.41 -22.30 -7.89
C GLU A 161 6.90 -23.66 -7.46
N GLY A 162 5.81 -23.71 -6.69
CA GLY A 162 5.16 -24.97 -6.36
C GLY A 162 4.87 -25.74 -7.67
N LYS A 163 5.17 -27.01 -7.71
CA LYS A 163 4.90 -27.86 -8.89
C LYS A 163 3.40 -28.06 -9.02
N LEU A 164 2.74 -27.20 -9.78
CA LEU A 164 1.34 -27.39 -10.14
C LEU A 164 1.21 -28.29 -11.36
N PRO A 165 0.15 -29.12 -11.44
CA PRO A 165 -0.27 -29.79 -12.67
C PRO A 165 -0.42 -28.79 -13.82
N LEU A 166 -0.23 -29.25 -15.05
CA LEU A 166 -0.26 -28.35 -16.21
C LEU A 166 -1.58 -27.57 -16.37
N PRO A 167 -2.77 -28.16 -16.15
CA PRO A 167 -4.03 -27.42 -16.20
C PRO A 167 -4.12 -26.32 -15.14
N ASP A 168 -3.71 -26.61 -13.89
CA ASP A 168 -3.74 -25.67 -12.80
C ASP A 168 -2.76 -24.52 -13.04
N ARG A 169 -1.58 -24.84 -13.61
CA ARG A 169 -0.61 -23.80 -14.01
C ARG A 169 -1.22 -22.85 -15.05
N ALA A 170 -1.88 -23.38 -16.08
CA ALA A 170 -2.50 -22.54 -17.10
C ALA A 170 -3.58 -21.62 -16.51
N ALA A 171 -4.40 -22.14 -15.58
CA ALA A 171 -5.39 -21.35 -14.86
C ALA A 171 -4.75 -20.25 -13.99
N MET A 172 -3.62 -20.55 -13.33
CA MET A 172 -2.91 -19.57 -12.51
C MET A 172 -2.19 -18.51 -13.33
N GLU A 173 -1.71 -18.80 -14.53
CA GLU A 173 -1.18 -17.76 -15.44
C GLU A 173 -2.29 -16.76 -15.83
N GLU A 174 -3.50 -17.23 -16.14
CA GLU A 174 -4.65 -16.35 -16.39
C GLU A 174 -5.02 -15.53 -15.13
N PHE A 175 -4.96 -16.15 -13.93
CA PHE A 175 -5.16 -15.45 -12.66
C PHE A 175 -4.14 -14.32 -12.49
N ILE A 176 -2.86 -14.56 -12.81
CA ILE A 176 -1.77 -13.57 -12.72
C ILE A 176 -2.02 -12.42 -13.69
N ASP A 177 -2.41 -12.69 -14.93
CA ASP A 177 -2.70 -11.66 -15.92
C ASP A 177 -3.89 -10.77 -15.50
N GLN A 178 -4.94 -11.39 -14.95
CA GLN A 178 -6.07 -10.65 -14.40
C GLN A 178 -5.68 -9.84 -13.17
N THR A 179 -4.84 -10.39 -12.29
CA THR A 179 -4.30 -9.69 -11.13
C THR A 179 -3.56 -8.41 -11.56
N LYS A 180 -2.63 -8.52 -12.51
CA LYS A 180 -1.88 -7.35 -13.02
C LYS A 180 -2.81 -6.30 -13.63
N THR A 181 -3.83 -6.74 -14.35
CA THR A 181 -4.84 -5.86 -14.94
C THR A 181 -5.62 -5.10 -13.87
N LEU A 182 -6.11 -5.79 -12.82
CA LEU A 182 -6.87 -5.20 -11.74
C LEU A 182 -6.02 -4.26 -10.86
N VAL A 183 -4.78 -4.65 -10.55
CA VAL A 183 -3.82 -3.83 -9.81
C VAL A 183 -3.53 -2.53 -10.57
N GLY A 184 -3.33 -2.61 -11.90
CA GLY A 184 -3.15 -1.45 -12.75
C GLY A 184 -4.38 -0.54 -12.82
N ALA A 185 -5.59 -1.12 -12.87
CA ALA A 185 -6.85 -0.37 -12.87
C ALA A 185 -7.13 0.34 -11.54
N LEU A 186 -6.61 -0.21 -10.42
CA LEU A 186 -6.65 0.42 -9.09
C LEU A 186 -5.60 1.53 -8.90
N GLY A 187 -4.80 1.84 -9.96
CA GLY A 187 -3.82 2.92 -9.94
C GLY A 187 -2.41 2.49 -9.49
N CYS A 188 -2.18 1.23 -9.16
CA CYS A 188 -0.87 0.74 -8.75
C CYS A 188 -0.04 0.30 -9.96
N ASP A 189 1.16 0.86 -10.11
CA ASP A 189 2.07 0.58 -11.23
C ASP A 189 3.14 -0.50 -10.91
N LEU A 190 2.94 -1.28 -9.84
CA LEU A 190 3.90 -2.29 -9.36
C LEU A 190 4.37 -3.25 -10.47
N PHE A 191 3.48 -3.63 -11.39
CA PHE A 191 3.78 -4.55 -12.49
C PHE A 191 4.02 -3.87 -13.84
N LYS A 192 4.12 -2.54 -13.87
CA LYS A 192 4.47 -1.84 -15.12
C LYS A 192 5.97 -1.94 -15.37
N VAL A 193 6.36 -2.49 -16.51
CA VAL A 193 7.74 -2.41 -16.99
C VAL A 193 7.96 -1.01 -17.55
N VAL A 194 8.75 -0.21 -16.86
CA VAL A 194 9.06 1.17 -17.28
C VAL A 194 10.17 1.10 -18.33
N SER A 195 9.81 1.21 -19.59
CA SER A 195 10.75 1.49 -20.69
C SER A 195 10.80 3.00 -20.90
N GLY A 196 11.74 3.70 -20.26
CA GLY A 196 12.02 5.12 -20.49
C GLY A 196 11.41 6.12 -19.51
N ASP A 197 12.18 7.14 -19.19
CA ASP A 197 11.95 8.40 -18.44
C ASP A 197 10.93 8.45 -17.29
N ILE A 198 11.51 8.57 -16.10
CA ILE A 198 10.84 8.72 -14.80
C ILE A 198 10.49 10.21 -14.55
N SER A 199 9.58 10.80 -15.28
CA SER A 199 9.29 12.24 -15.13
C SER A 199 7.81 12.64 -15.10
N SER A 200 6.88 11.77 -14.69
CA SER A 200 5.52 12.25 -14.47
C SER A 200 4.77 11.38 -13.47
N LEU A 201 4.78 11.78 -12.20
CA LEU A 201 3.78 11.37 -11.24
C LEU A 201 2.49 12.15 -11.53
N PRO A 202 1.33 11.52 -11.68
CA PRO A 202 0.07 12.24 -11.66
C PRO A 202 -0.13 12.81 -10.25
N GLN A 203 -0.16 14.13 -10.15
CA GLN A 203 -0.65 14.81 -8.95
C GLN A 203 -2.16 14.59 -8.89
N SER A 204 -2.61 13.85 -7.88
CA SER A 204 -4.03 13.75 -7.59
C SER A 204 -4.52 15.09 -7.07
N THR A 205 -5.18 15.87 -7.91
CA THR A 205 -6.00 17.00 -7.45
C THR A 205 -7.38 16.44 -7.09
N THR A 206 -7.54 15.96 -5.87
CA THR A 206 -8.84 15.55 -5.32
C THR A 206 -9.46 16.72 -4.55
N PRO A 207 -10.78 16.96 -4.62
CA PRO A 207 -11.45 17.99 -3.83
C PRO A 207 -11.36 17.64 -2.34
N ALA A 208 -11.23 18.68 -1.50
CA ALA A 208 -11.02 18.56 -0.06
C ALA A 208 -12.08 17.67 0.63
N PRO A 209 -11.66 16.69 1.44
CA PRO A 209 -12.57 15.80 2.15
C PRO A 209 -13.34 16.54 3.26
N SER A 210 -14.49 15.98 3.67
CA SER A 210 -15.27 16.52 4.78
C SER A 210 -14.52 16.28 6.10
N TRP A 211 -14.11 17.36 6.78
CA TRP A 211 -13.26 17.36 7.99
C TRP A 211 -13.93 16.88 9.27
N ALA A 212 -15.22 16.54 9.24
CA ALA A 212 -16.04 16.35 10.45
C ALA A 212 -15.61 15.15 11.34
N GLU A 213 -14.81 14.21 10.82
CA GLU A 213 -14.41 12.99 11.55
C GLU A 213 -12.87 12.73 11.49
N SER A 214 -12.07 13.73 11.11
CA SER A 214 -10.63 13.53 10.98
C SER A 214 -9.92 13.57 12.34
N VAL A 215 -8.93 12.69 12.50
CA VAL A 215 -8.09 12.64 13.72
C VAL A 215 -6.92 13.62 13.57
N GLN A 216 -6.74 14.48 14.57
CA GLN A 216 -5.75 15.55 14.54
C GLN A 216 -4.46 15.16 15.27
N PHE A 217 -3.32 15.43 14.63
CA PHE A 217 -1.99 15.23 15.18
C PHE A 217 -1.19 16.53 15.15
N GLU A 218 -0.29 16.70 16.10
CA GLU A 218 0.64 17.82 16.14
C GLU A 218 2.09 17.32 16.13
N PHE A 219 2.96 18.08 15.50
CA PHE A 219 4.41 17.90 15.58
C PHE A 219 5.10 19.24 15.71
N ARG A 220 5.66 19.50 16.88
CA ARG A 220 6.28 20.78 17.22
C ARG A 220 7.76 20.63 17.55
N GLY A 221 8.55 21.62 17.21
CA GLY A 221 9.96 21.70 17.55
C GLY A 221 10.53 23.08 17.27
N GLN A 222 11.85 23.21 17.37
CA GLN A 222 12.52 24.49 17.17
C GLN A 222 12.40 24.94 15.71
N GLY A 223 11.67 26.02 15.46
CA GLY A 223 11.48 26.62 14.14
C GLY A 223 10.43 25.92 13.25
N PHE A 224 9.59 25.04 13.80
CA PHE A 224 8.46 24.45 13.09
C PHE A 224 7.30 24.08 14.02
N ALA A 225 6.09 24.06 13.50
CA ALA A 225 4.86 23.61 14.18
C ALA A 225 3.86 23.12 13.13
N GLY A 226 3.81 21.81 12.93
CA GLY A 226 2.91 21.14 11.99
C GLY A 226 1.63 20.67 12.67
N GLN A 227 0.52 20.79 11.98
CA GLN A 227 -0.75 20.13 12.29
C GLN A 227 -1.09 19.20 11.13
N MET A 228 -1.46 17.98 11.46
CA MET A 228 -1.76 16.93 10.49
C MET A 228 -3.10 16.31 10.83
N SER A 229 -3.93 16.08 9.82
CA SER A 229 -5.21 15.40 9.93
C SER A 229 -5.12 14.04 9.22
N ILE A 230 -5.72 13.02 9.83
CA ILE A 230 -5.99 11.74 9.15
C ILE A 230 -7.49 11.67 8.90
N THR A 231 -7.86 11.56 7.62
CA THR A 231 -9.27 11.42 7.22
C THR A 231 -9.80 10.02 7.57
N PRO A 232 -11.12 9.79 7.59
CA PRO A 232 -11.69 8.45 7.72
C PRO A 232 -11.23 7.46 6.65
N SER A 233 -10.93 7.94 5.44
CA SER A 233 -10.32 7.16 4.34
C SER A 233 -8.83 6.87 4.55
N GLY A 234 -8.20 7.43 5.59
CA GLY A 234 -6.79 7.22 5.93
C GLY A 234 -5.82 8.11 5.17
N GLU A 235 -6.29 9.21 4.59
CA GLU A 235 -5.44 10.20 3.94
C GLU A 235 -4.70 11.05 4.97
N ILE A 236 -3.46 11.38 4.64
CA ILE A 236 -2.54 12.13 5.49
C ILE A 236 -2.44 13.56 4.97
N VAL A 237 -3.00 14.50 5.69
CA VAL A 237 -3.07 15.90 5.26
C VAL A 237 -2.37 16.79 6.25
N VAL A 238 -1.41 17.61 5.80
CA VAL A 238 -0.87 18.70 6.61
C VAL A 238 -1.74 19.93 6.40
N ASN A 239 -2.24 20.48 7.51
CA ASN A 239 -3.25 21.52 7.49
C ASN A 239 -2.64 22.89 7.15
N LYS A 240 -3.42 23.70 6.46
CA LYS A 240 -3.15 25.13 6.26
C LYS A 240 -2.78 25.82 7.59
N GLY A 241 -1.80 26.71 7.54
CA GLY A 241 -1.29 27.40 8.73
C GLY A 241 -0.16 26.64 9.44
N SER A 242 0.11 25.37 9.08
CA SER A 242 1.29 24.65 9.57
C SER A 242 2.56 25.39 9.19
N ARG A 243 3.50 25.46 10.14
CA ARG A 243 4.80 26.11 9.95
C ARG A 243 5.89 25.07 9.77
N ALA A 244 6.55 25.06 8.62
CA ALA A 244 7.71 24.23 8.35
C ALA A 244 9.00 25.03 8.57
N ARG A 245 10.08 24.35 9.00
CA ARG A 245 11.38 24.97 9.19
C ARG A 245 11.88 25.61 7.90
N LEU A 246 12.40 26.84 7.97
CA LEU A 246 12.91 27.55 6.79
C LEU A 246 14.15 26.86 6.21
N LYS A 247 15.14 26.59 7.05
CA LYS A 247 16.39 25.95 6.63
C LYS A 247 16.31 24.42 6.75
N THR A 248 16.81 23.74 5.74
CA THR A 248 16.96 22.27 5.75
C THR A 248 18.24 21.86 6.45
N THR A 249 18.27 20.64 6.98
CA THR A 249 19.48 20.02 7.53
C THR A 249 20.17 19.12 6.48
N PRO A 250 21.45 18.78 6.65
CA PRO A 250 22.15 17.85 5.74
C PRO A 250 21.53 16.44 5.69
N THR A 251 20.70 16.09 6.67
CA THR A 251 20.05 14.77 6.79
C THR A 251 18.74 14.68 6.03
N ILE A 252 18.27 15.76 5.40
CA ILE A 252 17.02 15.76 4.64
C ILE A 252 17.13 14.83 3.42
N PRO A 253 16.16 13.97 3.12
CA PRO A 253 16.15 13.15 1.91
C PRO A 253 16.13 14.03 0.64
N LYS A 254 16.86 13.61 -0.41
CA LYS A 254 16.95 14.38 -1.66
C LYS A 254 15.59 14.68 -2.29
N GLY A 255 14.68 13.70 -2.32
CA GLY A 255 13.33 13.90 -2.83
C GLY A 255 12.51 14.86 -2.00
N THR A 256 12.68 14.88 -0.67
CA THR A 256 12.02 15.88 0.18
C THR A 256 12.51 17.30 -0.12
N VAL A 257 13.78 17.48 -0.51
CA VAL A 257 14.30 18.77 -0.96
C VAL A 257 13.59 19.22 -2.23
N ALA A 258 13.45 18.32 -3.23
CA ALA A 258 12.74 18.60 -4.47
C ALA A 258 11.26 18.92 -4.20
N LEU A 259 10.57 18.08 -3.40
CA LEU A 259 9.18 18.33 -3.00
C LEU A 259 9.00 19.69 -2.32
N ARG A 260 9.88 20.07 -1.40
CA ARG A 260 9.81 21.39 -0.75
C ARG A 260 9.98 22.53 -1.76
N ALA A 261 10.88 22.39 -2.73
CA ALA A 261 11.09 23.38 -3.80
C ALA A 261 9.82 23.52 -4.66
N ASP A 262 9.20 22.38 -5.02
CA ASP A 262 7.95 22.35 -5.79
C ASP A 262 6.78 22.99 -5.02
N LEU A 263 6.67 22.72 -3.71
CA LEU A 263 5.65 23.31 -2.84
C LEU A 263 5.85 24.85 -2.68
N VAL A 264 7.09 25.32 -2.68
CA VAL A 264 7.38 26.76 -2.68
C VAL A 264 7.05 27.37 -4.05
N THR A 265 7.44 26.72 -5.14
CA THR A 265 7.17 27.20 -6.51
C THR A 265 5.67 27.25 -6.81
N SER A 266 4.90 26.27 -6.31
CA SER A 266 3.44 26.23 -6.47
C SER A 266 2.69 27.15 -5.49
N GLY A 267 3.38 27.83 -4.58
CA GLY A 267 2.78 28.75 -3.60
C GLY A 267 2.06 28.04 -2.44
N ILE A 268 2.17 26.72 -2.33
CA ILE A 268 1.62 25.93 -1.21
C ILE A 268 2.43 26.19 0.08
N LEU A 269 3.76 26.37 -0.05
CA LEU A 269 4.65 26.84 1.00
C LEU A 269 5.09 28.26 0.68
N LEU A 270 4.82 29.23 1.57
CA LEU A 270 5.31 30.60 1.45
C LEU A 270 6.25 30.92 2.60
N GLU A 271 7.36 31.58 2.28
CA GLU A 271 8.27 32.12 3.29
C GLU A 271 7.60 33.27 4.04
N GLN A 272 7.48 33.15 5.35
CA GLN A 272 6.94 34.15 6.25
C GLN A 272 7.84 34.25 7.47
N GLN A 273 8.52 35.39 7.60
CA GLN A 273 9.48 35.69 8.70
C GLN A 273 10.60 34.63 8.80
N ASP A 274 10.47 33.67 9.73
CA ASP A 274 11.48 32.66 10.07
C ASP A 274 11.07 31.22 9.71
N ALA A 275 9.95 31.05 9.01
CA ALA A 275 9.39 29.73 8.64
C ALA A 275 8.80 29.73 7.24
N LEU A 276 8.59 28.53 6.70
CA LEU A 276 7.70 28.30 5.55
C LEU A 276 6.32 27.96 6.10
N VAL A 277 5.28 28.63 5.60
CA VAL A 277 3.90 28.43 6.07
C VAL A 277 3.06 27.79 4.97
N PHE A 278 2.31 26.75 5.31
CA PHE A 278 1.33 26.14 4.42
C PHE A 278 0.15 27.08 4.19
N THR A 279 -0.06 27.49 2.94
CA THR A 279 -1.14 28.39 2.51
C THR A 279 -2.45 27.68 2.26
N SER A 280 -2.38 26.37 2.03
CA SER A 280 -3.49 25.45 1.84
C SER A 280 -3.18 24.12 2.48
N ASP A 281 -4.21 23.30 2.67
CA ASP A 281 -4.05 21.91 3.06
C ASP A 281 -3.30 21.15 1.94
N TYR A 282 -2.41 20.22 2.35
CA TYR A 282 -1.64 19.43 1.41
C TYR A 282 -1.58 17.97 1.82
N MET A 283 -1.94 17.08 0.89
CA MET A 283 -1.95 15.64 1.11
C MET A 283 -0.56 15.04 0.91
N PHE A 284 -0.14 14.22 1.86
CA PHE A 284 1.14 13.54 1.82
C PHE A 284 0.98 12.03 1.64
N PRO A 285 1.93 11.37 0.95
CA PRO A 285 1.89 9.92 0.76
C PRO A 285 2.16 9.14 2.05
N SER A 286 2.84 9.74 3.04
CA SER A 286 3.14 9.11 4.32
C SER A 286 3.33 10.14 5.44
N VAL A 287 3.13 9.71 6.71
CA VAL A 287 3.37 10.53 7.90
C VAL A 287 4.85 10.94 8.03
N SER A 288 5.77 10.13 7.50
CA SER A 288 7.21 10.45 7.49
C SER A 288 7.57 11.47 6.43
N SER A 289 6.94 11.44 5.25
CA SER A 289 7.07 12.49 4.23
C SER A 289 6.56 13.84 4.77
N ALA A 290 5.39 13.85 5.39
CA ALA A 290 4.83 15.02 6.05
C ALA A 290 5.80 15.59 7.13
N ALA A 291 6.33 14.72 7.99
CA ALA A 291 7.28 15.10 9.04
C ALA A 291 8.58 15.67 8.46
N ALA A 292 9.14 15.06 7.42
CA ALA A 292 10.38 15.50 6.78
C ALA A 292 10.23 16.87 6.10
N VAL A 293 9.09 17.13 5.46
CA VAL A 293 8.79 18.45 4.88
C VAL A 293 8.65 19.50 5.97
N VAL A 294 7.93 19.21 7.06
CA VAL A 294 7.73 20.16 8.16
C VAL A 294 9.03 20.45 8.90
N THR A 295 9.84 19.45 9.21
CA THR A 295 11.10 19.64 9.96
C THR A 295 12.25 20.17 9.11
N GLY A 296 12.23 19.95 7.79
CA GLY A 296 13.39 20.18 6.93
C GLY A 296 14.56 19.22 7.21
N ALA A 297 14.28 18.04 7.77
CA ALA A 297 15.26 17.03 8.17
C ALA A 297 14.68 15.63 7.95
N SER A 298 15.53 14.60 8.00
CA SER A 298 15.02 13.22 8.13
C SER A 298 14.26 13.11 9.47
N ALA A 299 13.02 12.60 9.41
CA ALA A 299 12.18 12.42 10.59
C ALA A 299 11.34 11.15 10.48
N ASN A 300 11.25 10.40 11.58
CA ASN A 300 10.31 9.28 11.67
C ASN A 300 8.93 9.82 12.07
N GLY A 301 8.03 9.97 11.08
CA GLY A 301 6.69 10.51 11.29
C GLY A 301 5.85 9.68 12.26
N ARG A 302 6.02 8.35 12.32
CA ARG A 302 5.25 7.47 13.19
C ARG A 302 5.42 7.76 14.69
N VAL A 303 6.61 8.24 15.09
CA VAL A 303 6.89 8.59 16.50
C VAL A 303 6.87 10.10 16.75
N SER A 304 6.94 10.89 15.68
CA SER A 304 7.02 12.35 15.77
C SER A 304 5.67 13.03 15.88
N TRP A 305 4.69 12.59 15.09
CA TRP A 305 3.33 13.10 15.16
C TRP A 305 2.62 12.55 16.39
N ARG A 306 1.97 13.44 17.15
CA ARG A 306 1.31 13.11 18.41
C ARG A 306 -0.11 13.64 18.47
N LEU A 307 -0.98 12.84 19.06
CA LEU A 307 -2.31 13.26 19.47
C LEU A 307 -2.24 14.30 20.62
N PRO A 308 -3.33 15.04 20.86
CA PRO A 308 -3.42 15.95 22.03
C PRO A 308 -3.24 15.23 23.37
N ASP A 309 -3.53 13.93 23.46
CA ASP A 309 -3.32 13.10 24.66
C ASP A 309 -1.86 12.60 24.81
N GLY A 310 -0.98 12.92 23.86
CA GLY A 310 0.45 12.61 23.85
C GLY A 310 0.81 11.29 23.17
N ARG A 311 -0.15 10.44 22.80
CA ARG A 311 0.12 9.21 22.03
C ARG A 311 0.72 9.56 20.66
N THR A 312 1.68 8.76 20.23
CA THR A 312 2.26 8.86 18.89
C THR A 312 1.29 8.34 17.82
N TYR A 313 1.55 8.69 16.56
CA TYR A 313 0.80 8.11 15.45
C TYR A 313 0.88 6.58 15.44
N ALA A 314 2.06 5.99 15.76
CA ALA A 314 2.22 4.54 15.81
C ALA A 314 1.33 3.89 16.87
N GLU A 315 1.27 4.46 18.08
CA GLU A 315 0.42 3.96 19.17
C GLU A 315 -1.07 4.10 18.84
N TRP A 316 -1.45 5.18 18.21
CA TRP A 316 -2.82 5.36 17.73
C TRP A 316 -3.18 4.35 16.63
N GLU A 317 -2.33 4.17 15.63
CA GLU A 317 -2.53 3.24 14.52
C GLU A 317 -2.62 1.77 15.02
N GLU A 318 -1.75 1.36 15.95
CA GLU A 318 -1.81 0.06 16.62
C GLU A 318 -3.17 -0.14 17.32
N GLY A 319 -3.67 0.90 17.99
CA GLY A 319 -4.99 0.88 18.65
C GLY A 319 -6.17 0.72 17.69
N GLN A 320 -6.08 1.30 16.47
CA GLN A 320 -7.12 1.10 15.44
C GLN A 320 -7.15 -0.33 14.91
N ASN A 321 -6.00 -1.00 14.87
CA ASN A 321 -5.83 -2.35 14.35
C ASN A 321 -5.94 -3.45 15.41
N ALA A 322 -6.03 -3.11 16.70
CA ALA A 322 -6.21 -4.07 17.79
C ALA A 322 -7.55 -4.81 17.65
N SER A 323 -7.51 -6.13 17.79
CA SER A 323 -8.72 -6.98 17.73
C SER A 323 -9.74 -6.57 18.80
N PRO A 324 -11.06 -6.69 18.54
CA PRO A 324 -12.05 -6.62 19.58
C PRO A 324 -11.80 -7.72 20.63
N ILE A 325 -12.07 -7.39 21.89
CA ILE A 325 -12.12 -8.30 23.06
C ILE A 325 -12.80 -9.61 22.65
N PRO A 326 -12.30 -10.79 23.07
CA PRO A 326 -13.01 -12.05 22.86
C PRO A 326 -14.45 -11.90 23.38
N ILE A 327 -15.41 -12.29 22.54
CA ILE A 327 -16.78 -12.48 23.01
C ILE A 327 -16.67 -13.62 24.04
N GLU A 328 -16.89 -13.34 25.32
CA GLU A 328 -17.11 -14.36 26.32
C GLU A 328 -18.27 -15.22 25.80
N ASP A 329 -18.01 -16.50 25.58
CA ASP A 329 -19.05 -17.48 25.31
C ASP A 329 -20.02 -17.44 26.51
N GLU A 330 -21.21 -16.84 26.29
CA GLU A 330 -22.32 -17.08 27.20
C GLU A 330 -22.56 -18.59 27.20
N GLU A 331 -22.13 -19.24 28.26
CA GLU A 331 -22.54 -20.59 28.61
C GLU A 331 -24.07 -20.64 28.59
N LEU A 332 -24.60 -21.20 27.53
CA LEU A 332 -25.98 -21.71 27.52
C LEU A 332 -26.04 -22.85 28.56
N THR A 333 -26.19 -22.50 29.84
CA THR A 333 -26.66 -23.44 30.82
C THR A 333 -28.08 -23.84 30.49
N GLY A 334 -28.19 -24.94 29.74
CA GLY A 334 -29.43 -25.63 29.51
C GLY A 334 -30.02 -26.08 30.82
N GLY A 335 -31.08 -25.40 31.28
CA GLY A 335 -31.98 -25.88 32.30
C GLY A 335 -32.75 -27.07 31.77
N ALA A 336 -32.47 -28.23 32.33
CA ALA A 336 -33.38 -29.39 32.29
C ALA A 336 -34.63 -29.08 33.12
N ILE A 337 -35.79 -29.27 32.52
CA ILE A 337 -36.99 -29.90 33.14
C ILE A 337 -37.80 -30.55 32.00
#